data_61c78a1a1fcfc4749edd52ad97063fdd
#
_entry.id   61c78a1a1fcfc4749edd52ad97063fdd
#
_cell.length_a   1.000
_cell.length_b   1.000
_cell.length_c   1.000
_cell.angle_alpha   90.00
_cell.angle_beta   90.00
_cell.angle_gamma   90.00
#
_symmetry.space_group_name_H-M   'P 1'
#
loop_
_entity.id
_entity.type
_entity.pdbx_description
1 polymer ?
#
loop_
_entity_poly.entity_id
_entity_poly.type
_entity_poly.pdbx_seq_one_letter_code
_entity_poly.pdbx_strand_id
1 'polypeptide(L)'
;VGVSVGRENNEYSLIDRSDSIVGVRLNWQPNERGEVNASLEKRFFGTGGDLEWRQRSPFLGFSIRANRMPVAQSGSHLFGAAGDNLVSLLDGVLTTRYPDPGQRSTAVNDLVRQLNLPGTLTGPVELYTSYAQLQDNVSATALFFGRLTTASATVFGRRRTRLVDVEDVLAPASLSSDNVQYGVEIDVSRRLSPVLTADGGVRYTRIEGLGIRDGQASRDAAIRFGMTRIVSINTRVSAGLRYQTVSSSVTSPANEMAVVGALLHRF
;
A
#
# COMPACT_ATOMS: atom_id res chain seq x y z
N VAL A 1 -5.72 31.82 1.36
CA VAL A 1 -4.79 31.43 2.43
C VAL A 1 -5.56 31.43 3.73
N GLY A 2 -5.38 30.41 4.56
CA GLY A 2 -6.03 30.27 5.86
C GLY A 2 -5.06 29.74 6.91
N VAL A 3 -5.39 29.98 8.17
CA VAL A 3 -4.68 29.43 9.33
C VAL A 3 -5.64 28.52 10.07
N SER A 4 -5.17 27.37 10.51
CA SER A 4 -5.93 26.43 11.34
C SER A 4 -5.26 26.28 12.71
N VAL A 5 -6.07 26.30 13.77
CA VAL A 5 -5.65 26.03 15.12
C VAL A 5 -6.64 25.03 15.72
N GLY A 6 -6.13 24.01 16.36
CA GLY A 6 -6.96 22.98 16.96
C GLY A 6 -6.23 22.22 18.07
N ARG A 7 -6.92 21.26 18.65
CA ARG A 7 -6.37 20.31 19.61
C ARG A 7 -6.78 18.91 19.17
N GLU A 8 -5.83 18.00 19.23
CA GLU A 8 -6.06 16.58 18.96
C GLU A 8 -5.82 15.76 20.22
N ASN A 9 -6.63 14.74 20.39
CA ASN A 9 -6.46 13.73 21.42
C ASN A 9 -6.34 12.38 20.73
N ASN A 10 -5.21 11.73 20.88
CA ASN A 10 -4.89 10.49 20.17
C ASN A 10 -4.70 9.38 21.20
N GLU A 11 -5.63 8.42 21.20
CA GLU A 11 -5.56 7.17 21.95
C GLU A 11 -5.19 6.03 20.99
N TYR A 12 -3.92 5.80 20.79
CA TYR A 12 -3.43 4.58 20.14
C TYR A 12 -3.00 3.60 21.23
N SER A 13 -3.06 2.31 21.00
CA SER A 13 -2.93 1.25 22.02
C SER A 13 -1.77 1.38 23.02
N LEU A 14 -0.83 2.31 22.82
CA LEU A 14 0.28 2.64 23.74
C LEU A 14 0.63 4.13 23.77
N ILE A 15 -0.14 4.97 23.09
CA ILE A 15 0.05 6.42 23.13
C ILE A 15 -1.27 7.06 23.53
N ASP A 16 -1.28 7.65 24.68
CA ASP A 16 -2.29 8.63 25.07
C ASP A 16 -1.62 10.01 25.05
N ARG A 17 -1.90 10.77 24.02
CA ARG A 17 -1.25 12.06 23.80
C ARG A 17 -2.22 13.11 23.31
N SER A 18 -2.22 14.23 24.00
CA SER A 18 -2.98 15.42 23.63
C SER A 18 -2.01 16.51 23.17
N ASP A 19 -2.14 16.93 21.92
CA ASP A 19 -1.28 17.97 21.36
C ASP A 19 -2.11 19.07 20.67
N SER A 20 -1.55 20.26 20.55
CA SER A 20 -2.14 21.35 19.79
C SER A 20 -1.78 21.22 18.32
N ILE A 21 -2.75 21.48 17.46
CA ILE A 21 -2.55 21.57 16.01
C ILE A 21 -2.43 23.03 15.63
N VAL A 22 -1.38 23.36 14.91
CA VAL A 22 -1.23 24.68 14.25
C VAL A 22 -0.87 24.42 12.80
N GLY A 23 -1.60 25.05 11.89
CA GLY A 23 -1.39 24.82 10.46
C GLY A 23 -1.73 26.01 9.59
N VAL A 24 -1.29 25.93 8.34
CA VAL A 24 -1.60 26.88 7.28
C VAL A 24 -2.19 26.13 6.09
N ARG A 25 -3.13 26.77 5.42
CA ARG A 25 -3.77 26.25 4.21
C ARG A 25 -3.66 27.25 3.09
N LEU A 26 -3.34 26.75 1.91
CA LEU A 26 -3.30 27.51 0.66
C LEU A 26 -4.27 26.86 -0.33
N ASN A 27 -5.20 27.63 -0.83
CA ASN A 27 -5.94 27.31 -2.03
C ASN A 27 -5.63 28.40 -3.05
N TRP A 28 -5.07 28.02 -4.18
CA TRP A 28 -4.65 28.94 -5.21
C TRP A 28 -5.06 28.43 -6.59
N GLN A 29 -5.80 29.27 -7.30
CA GLN A 29 -6.26 29.02 -8.66
C GLN A 29 -5.67 30.07 -9.59
N PRO A 30 -4.48 29.83 -10.15
CA PRO A 30 -3.82 30.79 -11.04
C PRO A 30 -4.62 31.04 -12.33
N ASN A 31 -5.45 30.09 -12.75
CA ASN A 31 -6.34 30.15 -13.89
C ASN A 31 -7.43 29.06 -13.78
N GLU A 32 -8.42 29.10 -14.69
CA GLU A 32 -9.53 28.12 -14.73
C GLU A 32 -9.10 26.66 -14.94
N ARG A 33 -7.85 26.45 -15.33
CA ARG A 33 -7.30 25.13 -15.66
C ARG A 33 -6.29 24.62 -14.65
N GLY A 34 -5.88 25.48 -13.73
CA GLY A 34 -4.86 25.17 -12.72
C GLY A 34 -5.38 25.37 -11.30
N GLU A 35 -5.13 24.43 -10.44
CA GLU A 35 -5.51 24.45 -9.03
C GLU A 35 -4.37 23.90 -8.18
N VAL A 36 -4.06 24.59 -7.11
CA VAL A 36 -3.10 24.16 -6.08
C VAL A 36 -3.80 24.22 -4.73
N ASN A 37 -3.90 23.10 -4.06
CA ASN A 37 -4.34 22.98 -2.69
C ASN A 37 -3.17 22.47 -1.86
N ALA A 38 -2.82 23.17 -0.80
CA ALA A 38 -1.76 22.77 0.10
C ALA A 38 -2.18 23.02 1.54
N SER A 39 -1.86 22.09 2.42
CA SER A 39 -1.94 22.29 3.85
C SER A 39 -0.67 21.80 4.53
N LEU A 40 -0.28 22.46 5.60
CA LEU A 40 0.87 22.15 6.43
C LEU A 40 0.46 22.32 7.88
N GLU A 41 0.59 21.27 8.67
CA GLU A 41 0.16 21.24 10.07
C GLU A 41 1.27 20.66 10.94
N LYS A 42 1.52 21.31 12.07
CA LYS A 42 2.34 20.73 13.13
C LYS A 42 1.42 19.92 14.04
N ARG A 43 1.73 18.64 14.21
CA ARG A 43 0.91 17.69 14.95
C ARG A 43 1.81 16.86 15.88
N PHE A 44 1.22 15.93 16.65
CA PHE A 44 1.94 15.08 17.61
C PHE A 44 3.10 14.26 17.00
N PHE A 45 3.03 13.91 15.73
CA PHE A 45 4.05 13.15 14.99
C PHE A 45 5.06 14.05 14.25
N GLY A 46 5.01 15.35 14.45
CA GLY A 46 5.82 16.33 13.75
C GLY A 46 5.03 17.11 12.70
N THR A 47 5.65 17.40 11.56
CA THR A 47 5.00 18.13 10.47
C THR A 47 4.25 17.15 9.57
N GLY A 48 2.94 17.34 9.44
CA GLY A 48 2.06 16.69 8.49
C GLY A 48 1.56 17.67 7.44
N GLY A 49 0.94 17.17 6.40
CA GLY A 49 0.32 18.02 5.38
C GLY A 49 -0.08 17.29 4.13
N ASP A 50 -0.70 18.03 3.27
CA ASP A 50 -1.08 17.58 1.94
C ASP A 50 -0.77 18.66 0.89
N LEU A 51 -0.47 18.20 -0.30
CA LEU A 51 -0.30 19.04 -1.49
C LEU A 51 -1.03 18.35 -2.64
N GLU A 52 -1.89 19.06 -3.29
CA GLU A 52 -2.49 18.66 -4.54
C GLU A 52 -2.35 19.79 -5.56
N TRP A 53 -1.67 19.50 -6.65
CA TRP A 53 -1.60 20.36 -7.80
C TRP A 53 -2.24 19.66 -8.99
N ARG A 54 -3.17 20.35 -9.65
CA ARG A 54 -3.80 19.90 -10.89
C ARG A 54 -3.66 20.97 -11.96
N GLN A 55 -3.29 20.53 -13.15
CA GLN A 55 -3.26 21.39 -14.35
C GLN A 55 -3.90 20.65 -15.51
N ARG A 56 -4.82 21.31 -16.19
CA ARG A 56 -5.53 20.78 -17.36
C ARG A 56 -5.27 21.62 -18.59
N SER A 57 -5.09 20.97 -19.73
CA SER A 57 -5.13 21.55 -21.06
C SER A 57 -6.09 20.73 -21.92
N PRO A 58 -6.43 21.14 -23.16
CA PRO A 58 -7.37 20.40 -24.00
C PRO A 58 -7.01 18.94 -24.22
N PHE A 59 -5.73 18.58 -24.22
CA PHE A 59 -5.26 17.23 -24.51
C PHE A 59 -4.39 16.63 -23.39
N LEU A 60 -3.99 17.42 -22.40
CA LEU A 60 -3.09 16.98 -21.34
C LEU A 60 -3.64 17.37 -19.97
N GLY A 61 -3.58 16.45 -19.03
CA GLY A 61 -3.83 16.69 -17.63
C GLY A 61 -2.61 16.28 -16.81
N PHE A 62 -2.26 17.06 -15.82
CA PHE A 62 -1.23 16.73 -14.85
C PHE A 62 -1.81 16.83 -13.45
N SER A 63 -1.42 15.91 -12.59
CA SER A 63 -1.69 16.01 -11.17
C SER A 63 -0.49 15.53 -10.37
N ILE A 64 -0.14 16.31 -9.34
CA ILE A 64 0.83 15.93 -8.34
C ILE A 64 0.11 15.90 -7.00
N ARG A 65 0.30 14.82 -6.24
CA ARG A 65 -0.19 14.70 -4.89
C ARG A 65 0.94 14.28 -3.98
N ALA A 66 1.03 14.93 -2.85
CA ALA A 66 1.93 14.54 -1.78
C ALA A 66 1.18 14.68 -0.46
N ASN A 67 1.27 13.66 0.40
CA ASN A 67 0.70 13.75 1.72
C ASN A 67 1.56 13.03 2.75
N ARG A 68 1.50 13.53 3.97
CA ARG A 68 2.11 12.95 5.14
C ARG A 68 1.11 12.95 6.28
N MET A 69 0.66 11.74 6.66
CA MET A 69 -0.37 11.57 7.68
C MET A 69 -0.15 10.30 8.50
N PRO A 70 -0.59 10.29 9.76
CA PRO A 70 -0.69 9.05 10.52
C PRO A 70 -1.86 8.22 10.01
N VAL A 71 -1.65 6.92 9.94
CA VAL A 71 -2.68 5.94 9.57
C VAL A 71 -2.70 4.87 10.65
N ALA A 72 -3.85 4.67 11.27
CA ALA A 72 -4.07 3.52 12.13
C ALA A 72 -4.38 2.30 11.24
N GLN A 73 -3.58 1.27 11.37
CA GLN A 73 -3.80 0.02 10.67
C GLN A 73 -4.11 -1.06 11.71
N SER A 74 -5.31 -1.62 11.63
CA SER A 74 -5.67 -2.82 12.36
C SER A 74 -5.60 -4.01 11.41
N GLY A 75 -5.00 -5.08 11.85
CA GLY A 75 -4.91 -6.33 11.12
C GLY A 75 -5.20 -7.50 12.04
N SER A 76 -5.82 -8.55 11.51
CA SER A 76 -5.92 -9.82 12.18
C SER A 76 -5.04 -10.85 11.47
N HIS A 77 -4.34 -11.63 12.24
CA HIS A 77 -3.54 -12.74 11.76
C HIS A 77 -4.04 -14.03 12.41
N LEU A 78 -4.32 -15.04 11.58
CA LEU A 78 -4.65 -16.37 12.04
C LEU A 78 -3.33 -17.14 12.25
N PHE A 79 -3.12 -17.60 13.48
CA PHE A 79 -1.97 -18.42 13.85
C PHE A 79 -2.38 -19.83 14.19
N GLY A 80 -1.65 -20.80 13.62
CA GLY A 80 -1.78 -22.20 13.94
C GLY A 80 -3.05 -22.86 13.40
N ALA A 81 -3.15 -24.14 13.62
CA ALA A 81 -4.30 -24.96 13.35
C ALA A 81 -4.76 -25.70 14.63
N ALA A 82 -5.94 -26.28 14.59
CA ALA A 82 -6.40 -27.10 15.70
C ALA A 82 -5.42 -28.26 15.96
N GLY A 83 -4.96 -28.41 17.20
CA GLY A 83 -3.98 -29.41 17.61
C GLY A 83 -2.52 -28.94 17.61
N ASP A 84 -2.23 -27.78 17.07
CA ASP A 84 -0.87 -27.22 17.08
C ASP A 84 -0.43 -26.84 18.50
N ASN A 85 0.87 -27.09 18.79
CA ASN A 85 1.49 -26.65 20.02
C ASN A 85 1.88 -25.16 19.89
N LEU A 86 1.20 -24.31 20.64
CA LEU A 86 1.39 -22.86 20.59
C LEU A 86 2.82 -22.45 20.97
N VAL A 87 3.44 -23.11 21.93
CA VAL A 87 4.81 -22.82 22.36
C VAL A 87 5.79 -23.03 21.21
N SER A 88 5.63 -24.13 20.45
CA SER A 88 6.49 -24.44 19.30
C SER A 88 6.28 -23.43 18.15
N LEU A 89 5.05 -23.00 17.92
CA LEU A 89 4.72 -21.99 16.93
C LEU A 89 5.35 -20.64 17.27
N LEU A 90 5.20 -20.21 18.52
CA LEU A 90 5.79 -18.97 19.01
C LEU A 90 7.32 -19.02 19.03
N ASP A 91 7.92 -20.16 19.37
CA ASP A 91 9.37 -20.36 19.29
C ASP A 91 9.87 -20.16 17.87
N GLY A 92 9.19 -20.73 16.87
CA GLY A 92 9.51 -20.54 15.45
C GLY A 92 9.41 -19.08 15.00
N VAL A 93 8.34 -18.40 15.39
CA VAL A 93 8.10 -16.97 15.05
C VAL A 93 9.17 -16.06 15.68
N LEU A 94 9.57 -16.35 16.92
CA LEU A 94 10.49 -15.52 17.68
C LEU A 94 11.98 -15.83 17.41
N THR A 95 12.30 -16.80 16.58
CA THR A 95 13.68 -17.21 16.28
C THR A 95 14.54 -16.07 15.75
N THR A 96 13.96 -15.18 14.93
CA THR A 96 14.70 -14.04 14.36
C THR A 96 14.99 -12.96 15.40
N ARG A 97 14.07 -12.73 16.34
CA ARG A 97 14.19 -11.71 17.38
C ARG A 97 15.07 -12.15 18.54
N TYR A 98 14.95 -13.41 18.93
CA TYR A 98 15.72 -14.06 20.00
C TYR A 98 16.49 -15.26 19.41
N PRO A 99 17.67 -15.03 18.82
CA PRO A 99 18.48 -16.11 18.25
C PRO A 99 18.93 -17.11 19.32
N ASP A 100 19.14 -16.63 20.55
CA ASP A 100 19.49 -17.49 21.69
C ASP A 100 18.29 -18.31 22.15
N PRO A 101 18.38 -19.66 22.17
CA PRO A 101 17.25 -20.51 22.54
C PRO A 101 16.76 -20.30 23.97
N GLY A 102 17.65 -19.95 24.92
CA GLY A 102 17.29 -19.74 26.32
C GLY A 102 16.46 -18.46 26.49
N GLN A 103 16.91 -17.36 25.91
CA GLN A 103 16.16 -16.08 25.94
C GLN A 103 14.82 -16.23 25.19
N ARG A 104 14.81 -16.91 24.06
CA ARG A 104 13.61 -17.17 23.29
C ARG A 104 12.59 -17.98 24.07
N SER A 105 13.00 -19.09 24.70
CA SER A 105 12.12 -19.90 25.54
C SER A 105 11.52 -19.09 26.69
N THR A 106 12.29 -18.21 27.32
CA THR A 106 11.78 -17.31 28.36
C THR A 106 10.73 -16.36 27.81
N ALA A 107 11.02 -15.69 26.69
CA ALA A 107 10.09 -14.76 26.04
C ALA A 107 8.78 -15.46 25.60
N VAL A 108 8.86 -16.67 25.04
CA VAL A 108 7.69 -17.48 24.67
C VAL A 108 6.83 -17.81 25.88
N ASN A 109 7.45 -18.28 26.97
CA ASN A 109 6.73 -18.65 28.19
C ASN A 109 6.08 -17.45 28.86
N ASP A 110 6.74 -16.30 28.86
CA ASP A 110 6.18 -15.04 29.41
C ASP A 110 4.99 -14.58 28.56
N LEU A 111 5.08 -14.65 27.25
CA LEU A 111 3.98 -14.31 26.35
C LEU A 111 2.75 -15.21 26.55
N VAL A 112 2.97 -16.52 26.63
CA VAL A 112 1.91 -17.52 26.87
C VAL A 112 1.21 -17.23 28.22
N ARG A 113 1.97 -16.87 29.26
CA ARG A 113 1.40 -16.52 30.57
C ARG A 113 0.66 -15.18 30.55
N GLN A 114 1.26 -14.13 29.98
CA GLN A 114 0.66 -12.80 29.94
C GLN A 114 -0.67 -12.79 29.17
N LEU A 115 -0.74 -13.52 28.07
CA LEU A 115 -1.94 -13.61 27.25
C LEU A 115 -2.88 -14.75 27.67
N ASN A 116 -2.51 -15.50 28.72
CA ASN A 116 -3.26 -16.67 29.21
C ASN A 116 -3.67 -17.65 28.09
N LEU A 117 -2.72 -17.93 27.19
CA LEU A 117 -2.97 -18.74 26.00
C LEU A 117 -2.93 -20.24 26.34
N PRO A 118 -3.76 -21.06 25.70
CA PRO A 118 -3.72 -22.52 25.89
C PRO A 118 -2.44 -23.12 25.27
N GLY A 119 -1.86 -24.13 25.91
CA GLY A 119 -0.66 -24.80 25.39
C GLY A 119 -0.87 -25.53 24.06
N THR A 120 -2.10 -25.95 23.79
CA THR A 120 -2.51 -26.58 22.52
C THR A 120 -3.72 -25.84 21.98
N LEU A 121 -3.68 -25.52 20.70
CA LEU A 121 -4.74 -24.77 20.03
C LEU A 121 -5.94 -25.69 19.74
N THR A 122 -7.14 -25.27 20.11
CA THR A 122 -8.40 -25.91 19.74
C THR A 122 -8.88 -25.48 18.34
N GLY A 123 -8.26 -24.44 17.79
CA GLY A 123 -8.49 -23.89 16.47
C GLY A 123 -7.47 -22.77 16.20
N PRO A 124 -7.48 -22.17 15.01
CA PRO A 124 -6.60 -21.03 14.72
C PRO A 124 -6.93 -19.87 15.67
N VAL A 125 -5.89 -19.24 16.23
CA VAL A 125 -6.03 -18.05 17.08
C VAL A 125 -5.94 -16.82 16.20
N GLU A 126 -6.95 -15.97 16.29
CA GLU A 126 -6.95 -14.68 15.64
C GLU A 126 -6.31 -13.63 16.57
N LEU A 127 -5.17 -13.10 16.14
CA LEU A 127 -4.46 -12.04 16.85
C LEU A 127 -4.76 -10.71 16.16
N TYR A 128 -5.35 -9.79 16.91
CA TYR A 128 -5.58 -8.43 16.45
C TYR A 128 -4.38 -7.57 16.80
N THR A 129 -3.81 -6.95 15.79
CA THR A 129 -2.77 -5.93 15.98
C THR A 129 -3.29 -4.59 15.49
N SER A 130 -3.18 -3.57 16.32
CA SER A 130 -3.46 -2.19 15.93
C SER A 130 -2.22 -1.35 16.19
N TYR A 131 -1.69 -0.77 15.15
CA TYR A 131 -0.53 0.11 15.27
C TYR A 131 -0.70 1.34 14.38
N ALA A 132 -0.13 2.45 14.86
CA ALA A 132 -0.09 3.68 14.13
C ALA A 132 1.18 3.77 13.28
N GLN A 133 1.02 4.08 12.01
CA GLN A 133 2.10 4.32 11.07
C GLN A 133 2.05 5.73 10.55
N LEU A 134 3.21 6.33 10.35
CA LEU A 134 3.35 7.53 9.54
C LEU A 134 3.52 7.11 8.10
N GLN A 135 2.68 7.65 7.24
CA GLN A 135 2.69 7.37 5.82
C GLN A 135 2.98 8.64 5.04
N ASP A 136 4.08 8.62 4.30
CA ASP A 136 4.44 9.62 3.31
C ASP A 136 4.09 9.06 1.94
N ASN A 137 3.27 9.75 1.17
CA ASN A 137 2.95 9.39 -0.21
C ASN A 137 3.26 10.56 -1.12
N VAL A 138 3.83 10.26 -2.27
CA VAL A 138 3.99 11.19 -3.37
C VAL A 138 3.59 10.51 -4.66
N SER A 139 2.84 11.16 -5.51
CA SER A 139 2.51 10.66 -6.84
C SER A 139 2.41 11.78 -7.84
N ALA A 140 2.82 11.51 -9.06
CA ALA A 140 2.64 12.41 -10.21
C ALA A 140 2.02 11.61 -11.35
N THR A 141 0.94 12.12 -11.91
CA THR A 141 0.20 11.50 -13.01
C THR A 141 0.10 12.48 -14.18
N ALA A 142 0.45 12.00 -15.35
CA ALA A 142 0.19 12.66 -16.62
C ALA A 142 -0.90 11.90 -17.38
N LEU A 143 -1.88 12.61 -17.92
CA LEU A 143 -3.00 12.06 -18.68
C LEU A 143 -3.00 12.71 -20.07
N PHE A 144 -3.08 11.90 -21.10
CA PHE A 144 -3.24 12.35 -22.47
C PHE A 144 -4.60 11.93 -23.00
N PHE A 145 -5.35 12.87 -23.56
CA PHE A 145 -6.66 12.68 -24.16
C PHE A 145 -6.64 13.07 -25.63
N GLY A 146 -6.28 12.14 -26.48
CA GLY A 146 -6.40 12.32 -27.94
C GLY A 146 -7.77 11.85 -28.45
N ARG A 147 -8.06 12.12 -29.71
CA ARG A 147 -9.34 11.75 -30.33
C ARG A 147 -9.61 10.24 -30.35
N LEU A 148 -8.58 9.44 -30.52
CA LEU A 148 -8.67 7.98 -30.59
C LEU A 148 -7.80 7.29 -29.55
N THR A 149 -6.93 8.02 -28.87
CA THR A 149 -5.95 7.45 -27.94
C THR A 149 -6.04 8.18 -26.62
N THR A 150 -6.14 7.44 -25.55
CA THR A 150 -5.93 7.92 -24.17
C THR A 150 -4.71 7.24 -23.60
N ALA A 151 -3.89 7.98 -22.89
CA ALA A 151 -2.73 7.41 -22.21
C ALA A 151 -2.61 8.03 -20.81
N SER A 152 -2.12 7.23 -19.88
CA SER A 152 -1.76 7.68 -18.55
C SER A 152 -0.36 7.20 -18.18
N ALA A 153 0.38 8.04 -17.47
CA ALA A 153 1.65 7.68 -16.87
C ALA A 153 1.64 8.18 -15.42
N THR A 154 1.85 7.28 -14.50
CA THR A 154 1.90 7.59 -13.05
C THR A 154 3.23 7.12 -12.49
N VAL A 155 3.91 7.98 -11.76
CA VAL A 155 5.03 7.62 -10.90
C VAL A 155 4.59 7.85 -9.45
N PHE A 156 5.00 6.96 -8.56
CA PHE A 156 4.63 7.06 -7.16
C PHE A 156 5.75 6.63 -6.24
N GLY A 157 5.78 7.22 -5.06
CA GLY A 157 6.61 6.84 -3.93
C GLY A 157 5.78 6.83 -2.66
N ARG A 158 6.02 5.84 -1.80
CA ARG A 158 5.39 5.69 -0.49
C ARG A 158 6.42 5.24 0.51
N ARG A 159 6.47 5.92 1.63
CA ARG A 159 7.24 5.49 2.79
C ARG A 159 6.29 5.24 3.95
N ARG A 160 6.49 4.14 4.65
CA ARG A 160 5.79 3.80 5.87
C ARG A 160 6.79 3.62 6.98
N THR A 161 6.56 4.30 8.10
CA THR A 161 7.37 4.16 9.31
C THR A 161 6.43 4.04 10.50
N ARG A 162 6.77 3.22 11.46
CA ARG A 162 6.01 3.13 12.70
C ARG A 162 6.12 4.44 13.47
N LEU A 163 5.02 4.85 14.10
CA LEU A 163 4.99 6.03 14.97
C LEU A 163 5.42 5.72 16.39
N VAL A 164 5.40 4.45 16.77
CA VAL A 164 5.74 3.96 18.09
C VAL A 164 6.63 2.74 17.94
N ASP A 165 7.78 2.79 18.57
CA ASP A 165 8.60 1.62 18.82
C ASP A 165 7.93 0.78 19.91
N VAL A 166 6.92 0.03 19.52
CA VAL A 166 6.38 -1.00 20.40
C VAL A 166 7.39 -2.15 20.36
N GLU A 167 7.87 -2.55 21.52
CA GLU A 167 8.43 -3.90 21.67
C GLU A 167 7.33 -4.94 21.51
N ASP A 168 6.72 -4.94 20.34
CA ASP A 168 5.71 -5.91 20.00
C ASP A 168 6.41 -7.24 19.71
N VAL A 169 6.22 -8.17 20.63
CA VAL A 169 6.81 -9.52 20.56
C VAL A 169 6.44 -10.23 19.25
N LEU A 170 5.32 -9.85 18.63
CA LEU A 170 4.82 -10.38 17.37
C LEU A 170 5.20 -9.52 16.15
N ALA A 171 5.89 -8.40 16.34
CA ALA A 171 6.32 -7.52 15.26
C ALA A 171 7.13 -8.20 14.15
N PRO A 172 7.97 -9.22 14.41
CA PRO A 172 8.66 -9.96 13.35
C PRO A 172 7.73 -10.74 12.43
N ALA A 173 6.57 -11.16 12.92
CA ALA A 173 5.57 -11.87 12.13
C ALA A 173 4.63 -10.92 11.38
N SER A 174 4.57 -9.64 11.74
CA SER A 174 3.73 -8.67 11.06
C SER A 174 4.36 -8.27 9.72
N LEU A 175 3.61 -8.40 8.64
CA LEU A 175 4.00 -7.98 7.28
C LEU A 175 4.15 -6.46 7.13
N SER A 176 3.81 -5.70 8.15
CA SER A 176 3.82 -4.23 8.18
C SER A 176 5.08 -3.66 8.79
N SER A 177 6.22 -4.09 8.33
CA SER A 177 7.47 -3.44 8.67
C SER A 177 7.62 -2.11 7.94
N ASP A 178 8.47 -1.27 8.49
CA ASP A 178 8.89 -0.04 7.84
C ASP A 178 9.42 -0.35 6.45
N ASN A 179 8.92 0.36 5.45
CA ASN A 179 9.29 0.13 4.06
C ASN A 179 9.18 1.40 3.22
N VAL A 180 9.91 1.39 2.11
CA VAL A 180 9.76 2.33 1.01
C VAL A 180 9.28 1.56 -0.21
N GLN A 181 8.26 2.06 -0.85
CA GLN A 181 7.72 1.54 -2.10
C GLN A 181 7.74 2.63 -3.14
N TYR A 182 8.20 2.32 -4.34
CA TYR A 182 8.13 3.22 -5.48
C TYR A 182 7.88 2.45 -6.77
N GLY A 183 7.32 3.14 -7.73
CA GLY A 183 7.00 2.49 -8.98
C GLY A 183 6.51 3.44 -10.07
N VAL A 184 6.27 2.84 -11.22
CA VAL A 184 5.72 3.48 -12.40
C VAL A 184 4.64 2.61 -13.00
N GLU A 185 3.59 3.25 -13.48
CA GLU A 185 2.51 2.62 -14.23
C GLU A 185 2.20 3.46 -15.47
N ILE A 186 2.14 2.80 -16.62
CA ILE A 186 1.82 3.41 -17.91
C ILE A 186 0.71 2.59 -18.54
N ASP A 187 -0.39 3.25 -18.90
CA ASP A 187 -1.52 2.66 -19.61
C ASP A 187 -1.82 3.44 -20.85
N VAL A 188 -2.13 2.71 -21.90
CA VAL A 188 -2.53 3.27 -23.19
C VAL A 188 -3.75 2.52 -23.69
N SER A 189 -4.77 3.26 -24.10
CA SER A 189 -5.93 2.70 -24.79
C SER A 189 -6.13 3.43 -26.11
N ARG A 190 -6.32 2.69 -27.18
CA ARG A 190 -6.52 3.22 -28.53
C ARG A 190 -7.73 2.59 -29.21
N ARG A 191 -8.64 3.43 -29.66
CA ARG A 191 -9.74 3.01 -30.50
C ARG A 191 -9.21 2.80 -31.92
N LEU A 192 -9.15 1.54 -32.37
CA LEU A 192 -8.68 1.16 -33.71
C LEU A 192 -9.78 1.32 -34.72
N SER A 193 -11.04 1.09 -34.34
CA SER A 193 -12.24 1.31 -35.13
C SER A 193 -13.43 1.65 -34.22
N PRO A 194 -14.60 2.01 -34.75
CA PRO A 194 -15.80 2.24 -33.94
C PRO A 194 -16.17 1.06 -33.02
N VAL A 195 -15.76 -0.15 -33.38
CA VAL A 195 -16.11 -1.39 -32.66
C VAL A 195 -14.90 -2.11 -32.03
N LEU A 196 -13.68 -1.61 -32.24
CA LEU A 196 -12.46 -2.28 -31.77
C LEU A 196 -11.58 -1.31 -30.99
N THR A 197 -11.24 -1.68 -29.77
CA THR A 197 -10.30 -0.98 -28.92
C THR A 197 -9.15 -1.90 -28.53
N ALA A 198 -7.94 -1.41 -28.58
CA ALA A 198 -6.75 -2.05 -28.04
C ALA A 198 -6.29 -1.29 -26.81
N ASP A 199 -5.89 -2.00 -25.78
CA ASP A 199 -5.32 -1.45 -24.55
C ASP A 199 -4.03 -2.17 -24.19
N GLY A 200 -3.12 -1.47 -23.55
CA GLY A 200 -1.86 -2.00 -23.07
C GLY A 200 -1.38 -1.24 -21.85
N GLY A 201 -0.64 -1.91 -20.99
CA GLY A 201 -0.08 -1.27 -19.81
C GLY A 201 1.17 -1.98 -19.34
N VAL A 202 2.01 -1.20 -18.66
CA VAL A 202 3.23 -1.65 -17.99
C VAL A 202 3.21 -1.11 -16.58
N ARG A 203 3.50 -1.97 -15.62
CA ARG A 203 3.66 -1.59 -14.21
C ARG A 203 4.97 -2.14 -13.69
N TYR A 204 5.69 -1.31 -12.97
CA TYR A 204 6.86 -1.70 -12.21
C TYR A 204 6.75 -1.14 -10.80
N THR A 205 6.96 -1.98 -9.80
CA THR A 205 6.96 -1.61 -8.39
C THR A 205 8.16 -2.22 -7.71
N ARG A 206 8.83 -1.45 -6.86
CA ARG A 206 9.90 -1.92 -5.98
C ARG A 206 9.57 -1.54 -4.55
N ILE A 207 9.76 -2.50 -3.65
CA ILE A 207 9.57 -2.36 -2.21
C ILE A 207 10.90 -2.68 -1.54
N GLU A 208 11.35 -1.80 -0.68
CA GLU A 208 12.58 -1.96 0.11
C GLU A 208 12.22 -1.88 1.59
N GLY A 209 12.72 -2.84 2.37
CA GLY A 209 12.59 -2.83 3.82
C GLY A 209 13.45 -1.75 4.45
N LEU A 210 13.04 -1.25 5.60
CA LEU A 210 13.79 -0.32 6.44
C LEU A 210 14.01 -0.92 7.82
N GLY A 211 15.01 -0.42 8.54
CA GLY A 211 15.30 -0.86 9.91
C GLY A 211 15.72 -2.33 9.97
N ILE A 212 14.98 -3.16 10.69
CA ILE A 212 15.27 -4.60 10.87
C ILE A 212 15.28 -5.37 9.53
N ARG A 213 14.59 -4.85 8.51
CA ARG A 213 14.51 -5.44 7.16
C ARG A 213 15.36 -4.72 6.12
N ASP A 214 16.30 -3.89 6.57
CA ASP A 214 17.25 -3.25 5.67
C ASP A 214 17.99 -4.30 4.81
N GLY A 215 18.15 -4.00 3.52
CA GLY A 215 18.70 -4.94 2.54
C GLY A 215 17.69 -5.94 1.94
N GLN A 216 16.48 -6.07 2.47
CA GLN A 216 15.42 -6.85 1.84
C GLN A 216 14.71 -6.02 0.78
N ALA A 217 14.56 -6.59 -0.41
CA ALA A 217 13.88 -5.92 -1.51
C ALA A 217 12.99 -6.89 -2.30
N SER A 218 11.86 -6.38 -2.77
CA SER A 218 10.98 -7.08 -3.70
C SER A 218 10.70 -6.21 -4.91
N ARG A 219 10.61 -6.83 -6.08
CA ARG A 219 10.29 -6.18 -7.35
C ARG A 219 9.14 -6.93 -8.01
N ASP A 220 8.18 -6.16 -8.49
CA ASP A 220 7.06 -6.66 -9.28
C ASP A 220 7.06 -5.91 -10.61
N ALA A 221 7.04 -6.63 -11.71
CA ALA A 221 6.91 -6.06 -13.04
C ALA A 221 5.81 -6.80 -13.79
N ALA A 222 4.89 -6.07 -14.39
CA ALA A 222 3.79 -6.64 -15.15
C ALA A 222 3.61 -5.89 -16.48
N ILE A 223 3.34 -6.65 -17.52
CA ILE A 223 2.96 -6.14 -18.85
C ILE A 223 1.61 -6.77 -19.18
N ARG A 224 0.68 -5.96 -19.66
CA ARG A 224 -0.62 -6.41 -20.13
C ARG A 224 -0.90 -5.84 -21.52
N PHE A 225 -1.57 -6.61 -22.33
CA PHE A 225 -2.12 -6.21 -23.61
C PHE A 225 -3.51 -6.80 -23.75
N GLY A 226 -4.46 -6.01 -24.23
CA GLY A 226 -5.83 -6.43 -24.44
C GLY A 226 -6.44 -5.86 -25.71
N MET A 227 -7.46 -6.55 -26.20
CA MET A 227 -8.31 -6.08 -27.29
C MET A 227 -9.77 -6.36 -26.94
N THR A 228 -10.62 -5.37 -27.13
CA THR A 228 -12.07 -5.49 -26.93
C THR A 228 -12.79 -5.15 -28.22
N ARG A 229 -13.66 -6.05 -28.67
CA ARG A 229 -14.50 -5.87 -29.85
C ARG A 229 -15.98 -5.88 -29.46
N ILE A 230 -16.73 -4.90 -29.95
CA ILE A 230 -18.18 -4.88 -29.92
C ILE A 230 -18.67 -5.68 -31.13
N VAL A 231 -19.30 -6.82 -30.86
CA VAL A 231 -19.82 -7.72 -31.93
C VAL A 231 -21.24 -7.34 -32.30
N SER A 232 -22.04 -6.97 -31.29
CA SER A 232 -23.39 -6.44 -31.46
C SER A 232 -23.70 -5.42 -30.40
N ILE A 233 -24.85 -4.77 -30.44
CA ILE A 233 -25.30 -3.79 -29.45
C ILE A 233 -25.31 -4.35 -28.02
N ASN A 234 -25.54 -5.65 -27.89
CA ASN A 234 -25.62 -6.37 -26.62
C ASN A 234 -24.43 -7.28 -26.34
N THR A 235 -23.45 -7.42 -27.27
CA THR A 235 -22.38 -8.42 -27.17
C THR A 235 -21.02 -7.78 -27.31
N ARG A 236 -20.15 -8.04 -26.33
CA ARG A 236 -18.73 -7.66 -26.35
C ARG A 236 -17.86 -8.89 -26.14
N VAL A 237 -16.77 -8.96 -26.87
CA VAL A 237 -15.72 -9.98 -26.72
C VAL A 237 -14.43 -9.28 -26.42
N SER A 238 -13.72 -9.78 -25.43
CA SER A 238 -12.37 -9.31 -25.11
C SER A 238 -11.39 -10.48 -25.04
N ALA A 239 -10.16 -10.21 -25.45
CA ALA A 239 -9.03 -11.12 -25.30
C ALA A 239 -7.82 -10.34 -24.81
N GLY A 240 -7.00 -10.94 -23.96
CA GLY A 240 -5.84 -10.29 -23.39
C GLY A 240 -4.74 -11.27 -23.02
N LEU A 241 -3.53 -10.72 -22.93
CA LEU A 241 -2.31 -11.37 -22.46
C LEU A 241 -1.79 -10.59 -21.27
N ARG A 242 -1.33 -11.30 -20.26
CA ARG A 242 -0.65 -10.73 -19.11
C ARG A 242 0.62 -11.53 -18.84
N TYR A 243 1.71 -10.83 -18.61
CA TYR A 243 2.94 -11.40 -18.10
C TYR A 243 3.32 -10.63 -16.84
N GLN A 244 3.61 -11.34 -15.77
CA GLN A 244 4.04 -10.77 -14.50
C GLN A 244 5.25 -11.54 -13.99
N THR A 245 6.21 -10.82 -13.44
CA THR A 245 7.37 -11.37 -12.75
C THR A 245 7.51 -10.71 -11.41
N VAL A 246 7.71 -11.54 -10.38
CA VAL A 246 7.97 -11.10 -9.02
C VAL A 246 9.31 -11.68 -8.59
N SER A 247 10.21 -10.83 -8.14
CA SER A 247 11.48 -11.24 -7.55
C SER A 247 11.63 -10.63 -6.17
N SER A 248 12.14 -11.41 -5.23
CA SER A 248 12.33 -10.99 -3.85
C SER A 248 13.68 -11.50 -3.35
N SER A 249 14.32 -10.74 -2.46
CA SER A 249 15.53 -11.18 -1.77
C SER A 249 15.24 -12.29 -0.72
N VAL A 250 13.96 -12.52 -0.40
CA VAL A 250 13.53 -13.43 0.70
C VAL A 250 12.83 -14.67 0.16
N THR A 251 12.21 -14.59 -1.03
CA THR A 251 11.45 -15.69 -1.63
C THR A 251 11.95 -15.99 -3.03
N SER A 252 11.72 -17.22 -3.50
CA SER A 252 12.03 -17.60 -4.88
C SER A 252 11.28 -16.70 -5.88
N PRO A 253 11.89 -16.37 -7.02
CA PRO A 253 11.22 -15.59 -8.05
C PRO A 253 10.05 -16.38 -8.64
N ALA A 254 9.00 -15.67 -8.99
CA ALA A 254 7.81 -16.23 -9.62
C ALA A 254 7.51 -15.49 -10.93
N ASN A 255 7.17 -16.26 -11.96
CA ASN A 255 6.73 -15.73 -13.25
C ASN A 255 5.37 -16.30 -13.57
N GLU A 256 4.47 -15.46 -14.05
CA GLU A 256 3.14 -15.84 -14.49
C GLU A 256 2.89 -15.32 -15.91
N MET A 257 2.36 -16.17 -16.75
CA MET A 257 1.82 -15.78 -18.06
C MET A 257 0.37 -16.23 -18.13
N ALA A 258 -0.54 -15.32 -18.42
CA ALA A 258 -1.96 -15.61 -18.50
C ALA A 258 -2.53 -15.12 -19.84
N VAL A 259 -3.41 -15.93 -20.42
CA VAL A 259 -4.28 -15.59 -21.55
C VAL A 259 -5.69 -15.52 -21.00
N VAL A 260 -6.38 -14.41 -21.21
CA VAL A 260 -7.72 -14.17 -20.68
C VAL A 260 -8.66 -13.89 -21.84
N GLY A 261 -9.81 -14.55 -21.86
CA GLY A 261 -10.90 -14.26 -22.79
C GLY A 261 -12.19 -14.03 -22.03
N ALA A 262 -13.01 -13.06 -22.45
CA ALA A 262 -14.32 -12.82 -21.89
C ALA A 262 -15.34 -12.49 -22.97
N LEU A 263 -16.55 -13.03 -22.80
CA LEU A 263 -17.74 -12.72 -23.57
C LEU A 263 -18.77 -12.11 -22.63
N LEU A 264 -19.20 -10.89 -22.91
CA LEU A 264 -20.30 -10.23 -22.21
C LEU A 264 -21.48 -10.11 -23.15
N HIS A 265 -22.62 -10.72 -22.77
CA HIS A 265 -23.89 -10.56 -23.47
C HIS A 265 -24.94 -10.03 -22.49
N ARG A 266 -25.70 -9.02 -22.91
CA ARG A 266 -26.84 -8.48 -22.17
C ARG A 266 -28.12 -8.95 -22.86
N PHE A 267 -28.99 -9.57 -22.11
CA PHE A 267 -30.32 -10.01 -22.55
C PHE A 267 -31.34 -8.88 -22.48
#